data_5724a56d77be7e1bf80fbc9bb3669d2d
#
_entry.id   5724a56d77be7e1bf80fbc9bb3669d2d
#
_cell.length_a   1.000
_cell.length_b   1.000
_cell.length_c   1.000
_cell.angle_alpha   90.00
_cell.angle_beta   90.00
_cell.angle_gamma   90.00
#
_symmetry.space_group_name_H-M   'P 1'
#
loop_
_entity.id
_entity.type
_entity.pdbx_description
1 polymer ?
#
loop_
_entity_poly.entity_id
_entity_poly.type
_entity_poly.pdbx_seq_one_letter_code
_entity_poly.pdbx_strand_id
1 'polypeptide(L)'
;MVQNVYIIAAKRTAFGAFGGSLKNFTATELGAFAASAAISSLKKKVPIDSVFFGNVLQTDNTAPYLARHVGLRAGLPIEVPALTINRLCGSGFQTVINAIQEIRSGDSNIVLTGGTENMSRSYYTLSADPRWGVRYGQDLKLEDSLAACLIDQYPTRTPMGVTAENLAQKYNITRAQADEYAELSQKRWADADAAGCFTDEITPVEIKTKKGPTLFSKDEHPRPQTTIQSLSKLPSVFIKDTGVVTAGNASGISDGAGAIIVASEDAVNNHGIDPLARIVSYSVAGVEPTIMGIGPVPAIKEALKRANLNLSDIGLVEVNEAFAPQYLSVEKELGLDRSITNTNGGKW
;
A
#
# COMPACT_ATOMS: atom_id res chain seq x y z
N MET A 1 7.73 17.56 -26.85
CA MET A 1 6.98 16.29 -26.60
C MET A 1 7.12 15.96 -25.12
N VAL A 2 6.08 15.42 -24.51
CA VAL A 2 6.18 15.00 -23.08
C VAL A 2 7.05 13.74 -23.04
N GLN A 3 8.13 13.76 -22.23
CA GLN A 3 9.06 12.64 -22.09
C GLN A 3 8.35 11.39 -21.58
N ASN A 4 8.57 10.24 -22.20
CA ASN A 4 8.10 8.95 -21.70
C ASN A 4 8.83 8.58 -20.40
N VAL A 5 8.11 7.91 -19.51
CA VAL A 5 8.63 7.48 -18.22
C VAL A 5 8.32 5.99 -18.05
N TYR A 6 9.28 5.24 -17.54
CA TYR A 6 9.24 3.78 -17.47
C TYR A 6 9.47 3.28 -16.05
N ILE A 7 8.86 2.16 -15.71
CA ILE A 7 9.23 1.35 -14.55
C ILE A 7 10.30 0.36 -15.02
N ILE A 8 11.46 0.37 -14.34
CA ILE A 8 12.60 -0.47 -14.71
C ILE A 8 12.93 -1.56 -13.67
N ALA A 9 12.41 -1.44 -12.45
CA ALA A 9 12.48 -2.46 -11.41
C ALA A 9 11.32 -2.32 -10.45
N ALA A 10 10.85 -3.45 -9.91
CA ALA A 10 9.83 -3.51 -8.87
C ALA A 10 10.09 -4.70 -7.95
N LYS A 11 10.19 -4.47 -6.64
CA LYS A 11 10.37 -5.49 -5.61
C LYS A 11 9.60 -5.12 -4.36
N ARG A 12 9.23 -6.12 -3.56
CA ARG A 12 8.59 -5.95 -2.26
C ARG A 12 9.10 -6.96 -1.24
N THR A 13 8.94 -6.69 0.02
CA THR A 13 8.99 -7.75 1.04
C THR A 13 7.72 -8.61 0.96
N ALA A 14 7.75 -9.81 1.50
CA ALA A 14 6.49 -10.42 1.91
C ALA A 14 5.83 -9.55 2.99
N PHE A 15 4.49 -9.58 3.07
CA PHE A 15 3.77 -8.78 4.05
C PHE A 15 3.53 -9.57 5.34
N GLY A 16 3.99 -9.02 6.45
CA GLY A 16 3.77 -9.54 7.78
C GLY A 16 2.40 -9.17 8.35
N ALA A 17 1.84 -10.04 9.17
CA ALA A 17 0.64 -9.74 9.94
C ALA A 17 0.97 -8.82 11.13
N PHE A 18 -0.03 -8.14 11.66
CA PHE A 18 0.10 -7.36 12.89
C PHE A 18 0.61 -8.23 14.05
N GLY A 19 1.70 -7.80 14.68
CA GLY A 19 2.39 -8.58 15.70
C GLY A 19 3.11 -9.84 15.18
N GLY A 20 3.18 -10.01 13.85
CA GLY A 20 3.76 -11.18 13.17
C GLY A 20 5.28 -11.12 13.00
N SER A 21 5.74 -11.74 11.92
CA SER A 21 7.17 -11.98 11.67
C SER A 21 8.00 -10.71 11.50
N LEU A 22 7.43 -9.64 10.96
CA LEU A 22 8.14 -8.39 10.69
C LEU A 22 8.09 -7.36 11.82
N LYS A 23 7.40 -7.62 12.91
CA LYS A 23 7.16 -6.65 14.02
C LYS A 23 8.42 -6.04 14.64
N ASN A 24 9.56 -6.69 14.54
CA ASN A 24 10.80 -6.22 15.14
C ASN A 24 11.63 -5.31 14.23
N PHE A 25 11.29 -5.20 12.96
CA PHE A 25 11.95 -4.29 12.03
C PHE A 25 11.31 -2.91 12.08
N THR A 26 12.11 -1.88 11.85
CA THR A 26 11.58 -0.54 11.59
C THR A 26 11.03 -0.46 10.16
N ALA A 27 10.11 0.49 9.91
CA ALA A 27 9.64 0.77 8.56
C ALA A 27 10.79 1.12 7.62
N THR A 28 11.81 1.84 8.12
CA THR A 28 13.04 2.17 7.39
C THR A 28 13.83 0.93 6.96
N GLU A 29 13.96 -0.08 7.84
CA GLU A 29 14.66 -1.32 7.49
C GLU A 29 13.89 -2.12 6.43
N LEU A 30 12.57 -2.23 6.56
CA LEU A 30 11.73 -2.89 5.56
C LEU A 30 11.84 -2.20 4.20
N GLY A 31 11.76 -0.85 4.18
CA GLY A 31 11.97 -0.05 2.98
C GLY A 31 13.33 -0.28 2.34
N ALA A 32 14.39 -0.39 3.15
CA ALA A 32 15.74 -0.64 2.66
C ALA A 32 15.89 -2.04 2.03
N PHE A 33 15.23 -3.08 2.57
CA PHE A 33 15.23 -4.41 1.95
C PHE A 33 14.60 -4.37 0.55
N ALA A 34 13.42 -3.77 0.42
CA ALA A 34 12.74 -3.65 -0.87
C ALA A 34 13.55 -2.81 -1.87
N ALA A 35 14.11 -1.66 -1.41
CA ALA A 35 14.93 -0.77 -2.22
C ALA A 35 16.23 -1.45 -2.71
N SER A 36 16.95 -2.12 -1.81
CA SER A 36 18.17 -2.87 -2.16
C SER A 36 17.87 -3.98 -3.17
N ALA A 37 16.74 -4.69 -3.00
CA ALA A 37 16.33 -5.72 -3.92
C ALA A 37 15.98 -5.15 -5.31
N ALA A 38 15.26 -4.02 -5.36
CA ALA A 38 14.93 -3.35 -6.62
C ALA A 38 16.20 -2.89 -7.36
N ILE A 39 17.15 -2.26 -6.65
CA ILE A 39 18.43 -1.85 -7.22
C ILE A 39 19.23 -3.06 -7.71
N SER A 40 19.32 -4.13 -6.91
CA SER A 40 20.07 -5.34 -7.24
C SER A 40 19.45 -6.15 -8.38
N SER A 41 18.15 -5.98 -8.67
CA SER A 41 17.50 -6.65 -9.79
C SER A 41 17.86 -6.06 -11.15
N LEU A 42 18.44 -4.87 -11.19
CA LEU A 42 18.93 -4.26 -12.42
C LEU A 42 20.21 -4.98 -12.90
N LYS A 43 20.21 -5.38 -14.17
CA LYS A 43 21.37 -6.06 -14.81
C LYS A 43 22.64 -5.21 -14.82
N LYS A 44 22.50 -3.90 -14.71
CA LYS A 44 23.61 -2.92 -14.73
C LYS A 44 23.43 -1.94 -13.58
N LYS A 45 24.53 -1.49 -13.01
CA LYS A 45 24.52 -0.40 -12.05
C LYS A 45 24.17 0.91 -12.77
N VAL A 46 23.13 1.58 -12.30
CA VAL A 46 22.69 2.88 -12.81
C VAL A 46 22.72 3.92 -11.69
N PRO A 47 22.95 5.21 -11.98
CA PRO A 47 22.82 6.25 -10.98
C PRO A 47 21.36 6.40 -10.57
N ILE A 48 21.10 6.64 -9.30
CA ILE A 48 19.80 7.06 -8.78
C ILE A 48 19.93 8.52 -8.38
N ASP A 49 19.11 9.38 -8.93
CA ASP A 49 19.20 10.84 -8.77
C ASP A 49 18.40 11.35 -7.58
N SER A 50 17.31 10.66 -7.22
CA SER A 50 16.39 11.08 -6.15
C SER A 50 15.69 9.89 -5.51
N VAL A 51 15.19 10.05 -4.28
CA VAL A 51 14.47 9.01 -3.52
C VAL A 51 13.15 9.56 -2.98
N PHE A 52 12.03 8.92 -3.31
CA PHE A 52 10.73 9.19 -2.72
C PHE A 52 10.19 7.95 -2.02
N PHE A 53 9.86 8.04 -0.73
CA PHE A 53 9.23 6.95 0.00
C PHE A 53 7.99 7.41 0.75
N GLY A 54 6.91 6.63 0.62
CA GLY A 54 5.68 6.79 1.36
C GLY A 54 5.77 6.18 2.75
N ASN A 55 5.34 6.92 3.75
CA ASN A 55 5.15 6.41 5.12
C ASN A 55 4.07 7.24 5.81
N VAL A 56 3.16 6.57 6.51
CA VAL A 56 2.03 7.22 7.19
C VAL A 56 2.32 7.40 8.67
N LEU A 57 2.70 6.31 9.35
CA LEU A 57 2.94 6.29 10.79
C LEU A 57 4.43 6.37 11.09
N GLN A 58 4.79 7.33 11.92
CA GLN A 58 6.15 7.43 12.46
C GLN A 58 6.26 6.50 13.66
N THR A 59 6.77 5.29 13.44
CA THR A 59 6.83 4.21 14.43
C THR A 59 8.21 4.00 15.04
N ASP A 60 9.14 4.89 14.75
CA ASP A 60 10.47 4.96 15.37
C ASP A 60 11.06 6.38 15.27
N ASN A 61 12.10 6.67 16.05
CA ASN A 61 12.72 7.99 16.13
C ASN A 61 13.43 8.41 14.83
N THR A 62 13.65 7.50 13.89
CA THR A 62 14.29 7.78 12.60
C THR A 62 13.29 8.03 11.48
N ALA A 63 12.01 7.81 11.73
CA ALA A 63 10.94 7.93 10.73
C ALA A 63 10.86 9.30 10.03
N PRO A 64 11.18 10.47 10.66
CA PRO A 64 11.27 11.73 9.94
C PRO A 64 12.30 11.75 8.79
N TYR A 65 13.30 10.88 8.86
CA TYR A 65 14.35 10.72 7.85
C TYR A 65 14.16 9.48 6.97
N LEU A 66 12.99 8.88 6.96
CA LEU A 66 12.74 7.54 6.42
C LEU A 66 13.27 7.38 4.99
N ALA A 67 12.83 8.19 4.04
CA ALA A 67 13.28 8.09 2.64
C ALA A 67 14.80 8.23 2.51
N ARG A 68 15.40 9.17 3.26
CA ARG A 68 16.84 9.39 3.31
C ARG A 68 17.58 8.14 3.79
N HIS A 69 17.12 7.56 4.90
CA HIS A 69 17.76 6.38 5.48
C HIS A 69 17.52 5.12 4.64
N VAL A 70 16.38 4.99 3.96
CA VAL A 70 16.15 3.92 2.99
C VAL A 70 17.19 3.99 1.87
N GLY A 71 17.38 5.15 1.25
CA GLY A 71 18.38 5.35 0.20
C GLY A 71 19.81 5.02 0.65
N LEU A 72 20.22 5.55 1.80
CA LEU A 72 21.56 5.30 2.35
C LEU A 72 21.78 3.83 2.69
N ARG A 73 20.82 3.15 3.31
CA ARG A 73 20.88 1.72 3.63
C ARG A 73 20.85 0.84 2.38
N ALA A 74 20.23 1.32 1.30
CA ALA A 74 20.26 0.65 0.00
C ALA A 74 21.57 0.90 -0.78
N GLY A 75 22.53 1.63 -0.19
CA GLY A 75 23.85 1.87 -0.75
C GLY A 75 23.95 3.05 -1.71
N LEU A 76 22.98 3.97 -1.69
CA LEU A 76 23.04 5.19 -2.49
C LEU A 76 24.04 6.21 -1.90
N PRO A 77 24.66 7.05 -2.75
CA PRO A 77 25.53 8.14 -2.31
C PRO A 77 24.82 9.12 -1.37
N ILE A 78 25.60 9.79 -0.52
CA ILE A 78 25.09 10.78 0.45
C ILE A 78 24.54 12.05 -0.22
N GLU A 79 24.92 12.30 -1.45
CA GLU A 79 24.48 13.45 -2.25
C GLU A 79 23.04 13.28 -2.78
N VAL A 80 22.54 12.04 -2.86
CA VAL A 80 21.18 11.78 -3.40
C VAL A 80 20.12 12.35 -2.47
N PRO A 81 19.30 13.31 -2.92
CA PRO A 81 18.24 13.89 -2.14
C PRO A 81 17.11 12.88 -1.90
N ALA A 82 16.36 13.08 -0.80
CA ALA A 82 15.29 12.18 -0.45
C ALA A 82 14.12 12.91 0.19
N LEU A 83 12.89 12.47 -0.11
CA LEU A 83 11.65 13.03 0.43
C LEU A 83 10.71 11.93 0.91
N THR A 84 10.28 12.02 2.17
CA THR A 84 9.21 11.16 2.71
C THR A 84 7.85 11.81 2.46
N ILE A 85 6.89 11.03 1.95
CA ILE A 85 5.58 11.51 1.52
C ILE A 85 4.49 10.82 2.31
N ASN A 86 3.49 11.57 2.72
CA ASN A 86 2.27 11.04 3.31
C ASN A 86 1.03 11.50 2.54
N ARG A 87 0.37 10.56 1.88
CA ARG A 87 -0.97 10.64 1.29
C ARG A 87 -1.79 9.43 1.75
N LEU A 88 -1.68 9.06 3.03
CA LEU A 88 -2.30 7.86 3.60
C LEU A 88 -2.04 6.63 2.72
N CYS A 89 -3.05 5.77 2.49
CA CYS A 89 -2.92 4.53 1.70
C CYS A 89 -2.43 4.76 0.25
N GLY A 90 -2.55 5.99 -0.28
CA GLY A 90 -2.06 6.39 -1.60
C GLY A 90 -0.60 6.86 -1.64
N SER A 91 0.14 6.80 -0.52
CA SER A 91 1.50 7.34 -0.44
C SER A 91 2.46 6.68 -1.44
N GLY A 92 2.40 5.35 -1.60
CA GLY A 92 3.23 4.64 -2.56
C GLY A 92 2.99 5.09 -4.01
N PHE A 93 1.73 5.21 -4.43
CA PHE A 93 1.38 5.77 -5.75
C PHE A 93 1.88 7.21 -5.90
N GLN A 94 1.76 8.02 -4.84
CA GLN A 94 2.20 9.41 -4.88
C GLN A 94 3.70 9.53 -5.13
N THR A 95 4.52 8.60 -4.61
CA THR A 95 5.96 8.62 -4.85
C THR A 95 6.30 8.42 -6.33
N VAL A 96 5.58 7.53 -7.01
CA VAL A 96 5.71 7.33 -8.47
C VAL A 96 5.27 8.58 -9.24
N ILE A 97 4.17 9.22 -8.83
CA ILE A 97 3.70 10.48 -9.44
C ILE A 97 4.75 11.57 -9.30
N ASN A 98 5.36 11.72 -8.12
CA ASN A 98 6.42 12.70 -7.90
C ASN A 98 7.65 12.41 -8.77
N ALA A 99 8.05 11.14 -8.90
CA ALA A 99 9.13 10.75 -9.80
C ALA A 99 8.84 11.11 -11.26
N ILE A 100 7.61 10.87 -11.74
CA ILE A 100 7.20 11.28 -13.09
C ILE A 100 7.32 12.79 -13.28
N GLN A 101 6.90 13.56 -12.27
CA GLN A 101 6.95 15.02 -12.31
C GLN A 101 8.40 15.52 -12.32
N GLU A 102 9.25 14.99 -11.46
CA GLU A 102 10.67 15.36 -11.35
C GLU A 102 11.45 14.99 -12.63
N ILE A 103 11.18 13.81 -13.22
CA ILE A 103 11.76 13.42 -14.50
C ILE A 103 11.29 14.36 -15.64
N ARG A 104 10.02 14.71 -15.67
CA ARG A 104 9.46 15.60 -16.70
C ARG A 104 9.91 17.05 -16.55
N SER A 105 10.26 17.51 -15.35
CA SER A 105 10.87 18.82 -15.13
C SER A 105 12.36 18.86 -15.51
N GLY A 106 13.01 17.69 -15.66
CA GLY A 106 14.43 17.58 -16.01
C GLY A 106 15.36 17.57 -14.81
N ASP A 107 14.83 17.47 -13.58
CA ASP A 107 15.62 17.47 -12.35
C ASP A 107 16.25 16.11 -12.05
N SER A 108 15.65 15.02 -12.56
CA SER A 108 16.11 13.65 -12.39
C SER A 108 15.91 12.83 -13.67
N ASN A 109 16.71 11.77 -13.83
CA ASN A 109 16.55 10.77 -14.88
C ASN A 109 16.13 9.41 -14.34
N ILE A 110 16.60 9.02 -13.16
CA ILE A 110 16.28 7.75 -12.52
C ILE A 110 15.97 8.00 -11.04
N VAL A 111 14.78 7.60 -10.61
CA VAL A 111 14.27 7.86 -9.27
C VAL A 111 13.88 6.56 -8.57
N LEU A 112 14.36 6.36 -7.36
CA LEU A 112 13.92 5.29 -6.47
C LEU A 112 12.64 5.74 -5.75
N THR A 113 11.57 5.00 -5.93
CA THR A 113 10.27 5.24 -5.29
C THR A 113 9.83 4.04 -4.47
N GLY A 114 8.93 4.24 -3.53
CA GLY A 114 8.38 3.13 -2.77
C GLY A 114 7.45 3.58 -1.66
N GLY A 115 7.11 2.62 -0.82
CA GLY A 115 6.36 2.84 0.41
C GLY A 115 6.68 1.74 1.41
N THR A 116 6.63 2.08 2.68
CA THR A 116 6.93 1.15 3.76
C THR A 116 6.14 1.51 5.01
N GLU A 117 5.67 0.50 5.70
CA GLU A 117 4.93 0.67 6.96
C GLU A 117 5.25 -0.48 7.92
N ASN A 118 5.38 -0.17 9.20
CA ASN A 118 5.35 -1.16 10.25
C ASN A 118 4.30 -0.74 11.30
N MET A 119 3.08 -1.21 11.11
CA MET A 119 1.95 -0.89 11.99
C MET A 119 2.06 -1.60 13.34
N SER A 120 2.77 -2.73 13.41
CA SER A 120 3.05 -3.46 14.65
C SER A 120 3.88 -2.67 15.65
N ARG A 121 4.59 -1.63 15.18
CA ARG A 121 5.42 -0.75 16.03
C ARG A 121 4.75 0.56 16.40
N SER A 122 3.47 0.72 16.08
CA SER A 122 2.73 1.95 16.41
C SER A 122 2.81 2.27 17.89
N TYR A 123 3.06 3.54 18.21
CA TYR A 123 3.22 4.00 19.58
C TYR A 123 1.88 4.22 20.25
N TYR A 124 1.90 4.11 21.59
CA TYR A 124 0.94 4.81 22.41
C TYR A 124 1.45 6.22 22.67
N THR A 125 0.63 7.22 22.42
CA THR A 125 0.99 8.64 22.51
C THR A 125 0.32 9.30 23.70
N LEU A 126 1.03 10.27 24.28
CA LEU A 126 0.48 11.26 25.21
C LEU A 126 0.16 12.54 24.43
N SER A 127 -0.85 13.29 24.87
CA SER A 127 -1.06 14.67 24.39
C SER A 127 0.20 15.54 24.63
N ALA A 128 0.25 16.72 24.00
CA ALA A 128 1.36 17.64 24.19
C ALA A 128 1.40 18.31 25.58
N ASP A 129 0.28 18.31 26.32
CA ASP A 129 0.14 19.03 27.60
C ASP A 129 1.19 18.65 28.64
N PRO A 130 1.54 17.34 28.83
CA PRO A 130 2.57 16.93 29.77
C PRO A 130 3.95 17.55 29.54
N ARG A 131 4.26 17.99 28.33
CA ARG A 131 5.51 18.69 28.01
C ARG A 131 5.68 20.01 28.77
N TRP A 132 4.58 20.63 29.10
CA TRP A 132 4.54 21.93 29.77
C TRP A 132 4.20 21.83 31.26
N GLY A 133 4.19 20.62 31.81
CA GLY A 133 3.91 20.31 33.20
C GLY A 133 2.56 19.61 33.40
N VAL A 134 2.50 18.75 34.40
CA VAL A 134 1.30 18.02 34.80
C VAL A 134 0.83 18.58 36.15
N ARG A 135 -0.43 18.95 36.24
CA ARG A 135 -1.02 19.45 37.49
C ARG A 135 -1.30 18.30 38.46
N TYR A 136 -1.20 18.59 39.75
CA TYR A 136 -1.60 17.63 40.77
C TYR A 136 -3.04 17.15 40.57
N GLY A 137 -3.24 15.81 40.54
CA GLY A 137 -4.54 15.19 40.32
C GLY A 137 -4.98 15.11 38.83
N GLN A 138 -4.11 15.46 37.87
CA GLN A 138 -4.38 15.30 36.47
C GLN A 138 -3.99 13.90 35.99
N ASP A 139 -4.97 13.16 35.43
CA ASP A 139 -4.72 11.88 34.79
C ASP A 139 -4.04 12.07 33.42
N LEU A 140 -3.12 11.17 33.09
CA LEU A 140 -2.51 11.07 31.78
C LEU A 140 -3.16 9.92 30.99
N LYS A 141 -3.71 10.21 29.82
CA LYS A 141 -4.29 9.22 28.91
C LYS A 141 -3.30 8.85 27.82
N LEU A 142 -3.08 7.57 27.64
CA LEU A 142 -2.40 7.01 26.48
C LEU A 142 -3.43 6.77 25.36
N GLU A 143 -3.08 7.18 24.14
CA GLU A 143 -3.87 6.93 22.96
C GLU A 143 -3.10 6.01 22.01
N ASP A 144 -3.75 4.95 21.52
CA ASP A 144 -3.19 4.09 20.48
C ASP A 144 -3.14 4.87 19.15
N SER A 145 -1.94 5.23 18.70
CA SER A 145 -1.75 6.02 17.48
C SER A 145 -2.22 5.28 16.22
N LEU A 146 -2.18 3.94 16.21
CA LEU A 146 -2.70 3.15 15.10
C LEU A 146 -4.22 3.26 15.02
N ALA A 147 -4.92 3.05 16.12
CA ALA A 147 -6.36 3.19 16.18
C ALA A 147 -6.80 4.62 15.83
N ALA A 148 -6.09 5.63 16.35
CA ALA A 148 -6.37 7.04 16.09
C ALA A 148 -6.20 7.41 14.61
N CYS A 149 -5.16 6.90 13.93
CA CYS A 149 -4.90 7.22 12.51
C CYS A 149 -5.93 6.61 11.55
N LEU A 150 -6.65 5.57 11.97
CA LEU A 150 -7.70 4.92 11.19
C LEU A 150 -9.08 5.60 11.34
N ILE A 151 -9.12 6.77 11.97
CA ILE A 151 -10.34 7.56 12.16
C ILE A 151 -10.15 8.92 11.50
N ASP A 152 -10.89 9.22 10.42
CA ASP A 152 -10.95 10.57 9.87
C ASP A 152 -11.67 11.49 10.85
N GLN A 153 -11.08 12.65 11.10
CA GLN A 153 -11.60 13.61 12.06
C GLN A 153 -12.59 14.62 11.41
N TYR A 154 -12.67 14.64 10.07
CA TYR A 154 -13.49 15.61 9.32
C TYR A 154 -14.44 14.89 8.34
N PRO A 155 -15.69 15.34 8.17
CA PRO A 155 -16.40 16.38 8.95
C PRO A 155 -16.85 15.88 10.32
N THR A 156 -16.86 14.58 10.52
CA THR A 156 -17.19 13.89 11.77
C THR A 156 -16.20 12.75 11.97
N ARG A 157 -15.98 12.35 13.20
CA ARG A 157 -15.09 11.22 13.52
C ARG A 157 -15.63 9.95 12.88
N THR A 158 -15.00 9.55 11.77
CA THR A 158 -15.44 8.41 10.96
C THR A 158 -14.32 7.37 10.86
N PRO A 159 -14.44 6.21 11.52
CA PRO A 159 -13.53 5.09 11.31
C PRO A 159 -13.54 4.60 9.85
N MET A 160 -12.38 4.16 9.34
CA MET A 160 -12.27 3.72 7.95
C MET A 160 -13.24 2.60 7.59
N GLY A 161 -13.49 1.64 8.49
CA GLY A 161 -14.49 0.60 8.24
C GLY A 161 -15.92 1.12 8.16
N VAL A 162 -16.25 2.22 8.87
CA VAL A 162 -17.57 2.87 8.74
C VAL A 162 -17.75 3.48 7.35
N THR A 163 -16.69 4.00 6.74
CA THR A 163 -16.78 4.48 5.35
C THR A 163 -17.16 3.37 4.37
N ALA A 164 -16.71 2.13 4.62
CA ALA A 164 -17.07 0.95 3.83
C ALA A 164 -18.52 0.51 4.10
N GLU A 165 -18.99 0.60 5.34
CA GLU A 165 -20.41 0.38 5.68
C GLU A 165 -21.33 1.40 4.98
N ASN A 166 -20.93 2.67 4.95
CA ASN A 166 -21.65 3.73 4.23
C ASN A 166 -21.76 3.42 2.73
N LEU A 167 -20.68 2.91 2.13
CA LEU A 167 -20.68 2.45 0.75
C LEU A 167 -21.58 1.24 0.55
N ALA A 168 -21.54 0.26 1.46
CA ALA A 168 -22.43 -0.89 1.41
C ALA A 168 -23.88 -0.46 1.40
N GLN A 169 -24.27 0.47 2.26
CA GLN A 169 -25.62 1.02 2.30
C GLN A 169 -25.98 1.76 0.99
N LYS A 170 -25.09 2.64 0.53
CA LYS A 170 -25.30 3.45 -0.67
C LYS A 170 -25.48 2.62 -1.94
N TYR A 171 -24.69 1.55 -2.07
CA TYR A 171 -24.67 0.68 -3.25
C TYR A 171 -25.48 -0.60 -3.08
N ASN A 172 -26.17 -0.78 -1.95
CA ASN A 172 -26.94 -1.97 -1.61
C ASN A 172 -26.10 -3.26 -1.71
N ILE A 173 -24.91 -3.23 -1.13
CA ILE A 173 -24.01 -4.39 -1.02
C ILE A 173 -24.38 -5.16 0.24
N THR A 174 -24.73 -6.44 0.07
CA THR A 174 -25.12 -7.32 1.19
C THR A 174 -23.88 -7.96 1.83
N ARG A 175 -24.05 -8.44 3.07
CA ARG A 175 -23.05 -9.24 3.77
C ARG A 175 -22.66 -10.48 2.96
N ALA A 176 -23.60 -11.18 2.36
CA ALA A 176 -23.33 -12.35 1.53
C ALA A 176 -22.44 -12.02 0.34
N GLN A 177 -22.71 -10.94 -0.38
CA GLN A 177 -21.87 -10.49 -1.50
C GLN A 177 -20.45 -10.12 -1.05
N ALA A 178 -20.30 -9.48 0.11
CA ALA A 178 -19.00 -9.14 0.67
C ALA A 178 -18.19 -10.39 1.03
N ASP A 179 -18.82 -11.38 1.65
CA ASP A 179 -18.18 -12.65 2.01
C ASP A 179 -17.84 -13.50 0.78
N GLU A 180 -18.71 -13.56 -0.24
CA GLU A 180 -18.42 -14.23 -1.52
C GLU A 180 -17.19 -13.63 -2.21
N TYR A 181 -17.07 -12.31 -2.21
CA TYR A 181 -15.92 -11.65 -2.79
C TYR A 181 -14.64 -11.94 -1.98
N ALA A 182 -14.72 -11.91 -0.65
CA ALA A 182 -13.59 -12.22 0.21
C ALA A 182 -13.08 -13.67 0.00
N GLU A 183 -13.98 -14.66 -0.11
CA GLU A 183 -13.60 -16.03 -0.45
C GLU A 183 -12.93 -16.11 -1.82
N LEU A 184 -13.48 -15.44 -2.83
CA LEU A 184 -12.90 -15.37 -4.18
C LEU A 184 -11.46 -14.80 -4.15
N SER A 185 -11.25 -13.70 -3.42
CA SER A 185 -9.94 -13.07 -3.30
C SER A 185 -8.92 -14.00 -2.63
N GLN A 186 -9.30 -14.69 -1.55
CA GLN A 186 -8.46 -15.69 -0.89
C GLN A 186 -8.08 -16.85 -1.83
N LYS A 187 -9.04 -17.34 -2.60
CA LYS A 187 -8.80 -18.40 -3.57
C LYS A 187 -7.85 -17.97 -4.67
N ARG A 188 -8.05 -16.77 -5.24
CA ARG A 188 -7.18 -16.20 -6.27
C ARG A 188 -5.75 -16.05 -5.78
N TRP A 189 -5.58 -15.55 -4.54
CA TRP A 189 -4.24 -15.47 -3.95
C TRP A 189 -3.61 -16.86 -3.83
N ALA A 190 -4.34 -17.86 -3.38
CA ALA A 190 -3.82 -19.23 -3.24
C ALA A 190 -3.41 -19.84 -4.58
N ASP A 191 -4.23 -19.64 -5.62
CA ASP A 191 -3.95 -20.12 -6.98
C ASP A 191 -2.71 -19.42 -7.56
N ALA A 192 -2.57 -18.10 -7.36
CA ALA A 192 -1.42 -17.31 -7.79
C ALA A 192 -0.13 -17.68 -7.03
N ASP A 193 -0.21 -17.90 -5.71
CA ASP A 193 0.91 -18.36 -4.89
C ASP A 193 1.39 -19.75 -5.34
N ALA A 194 0.46 -20.68 -5.58
CA ALA A 194 0.78 -22.01 -6.08
C ALA A 194 1.38 -21.99 -7.49
N ALA A 195 0.98 -21.04 -8.33
CA ALA A 195 1.54 -20.81 -9.66
C ALA A 195 2.89 -20.06 -9.65
N GLY A 196 3.35 -19.58 -8.48
CA GLY A 196 4.62 -18.87 -8.35
C GLY A 196 4.58 -17.41 -8.83
N CYS A 197 3.39 -16.82 -9.00
CA CYS A 197 3.23 -15.45 -9.53
C CYS A 197 3.96 -14.38 -8.70
N PHE A 198 4.18 -14.62 -7.41
CA PHE A 198 4.83 -13.67 -6.51
C PHE A 198 6.34 -13.87 -6.36
N THR A 199 6.91 -14.92 -6.97
CA THR A 199 8.32 -15.31 -6.77
C THR A 199 9.30 -14.21 -7.20
N ASP A 200 9.03 -13.57 -8.32
CA ASP A 200 9.94 -12.56 -8.88
C ASP A 200 9.81 -11.20 -8.20
N GLU A 201 8.72 -10.93 -7.50
CA GLU A 201 8.52 -9.64 -6.83
C GLU A 201 8.94 -9.65 -5.35
N ILE A 202 8.83 -10.80 -4.66
CA ILE A 202 9.15 -10.90 -3.24
C ILE A 202 10.65 -11.06 -3.02
N THR A 203 11.22 -10.18 -2.20
CA THR A 203 12.57 -10.36 -1.64
C THR A 203 12.47 -10.96 -0.24
N PRO A 204 13.19 -12.08 0.02
CA PRO A 204 13.21 -12.67 1.36
C PRO A 204 13.85 -11.73 2.38
N VAL A 205 13.27 -11.69 3.58
CA VAL A 205 13.82 -10.96 4.74
C VAL A 205 14.33 -11.97 5.77
N GLU A 206 15.59 -11.84 6.16
CA GLU A 206 16.15 -12.70 7.22
C GLU A 206 15.62 -12.27 8.59
N ILE A 207 15.00 -13.20 9.29
CA ILE A 207 14.48 -13.02 10.65
C ILE A 207 15.32 -13.81 11.63
N LYS A 208 15.78 -13.16 12.69
CA LYS A 208 16.46 -13.82 13.79
C LYS A 208 15.44 -14.53 14.70
N THR A 209 15.55 -15.83 14.81
CA THR A 209 14.72 -16.63 15.72
C THR A 209 15.58 -17.32 16.78
N LYS A 210 14.94 -17.82 17.85
CA LYS A 210 15.66 -18.59 18.90
C LYS A 210 16.33 -19.85 18.35
N LYS A 211 15.91 -20.36 17.20
CA LYS A 211 16.45 -21.55 16.53
C LYS A 211 17.48 -21.23 15.45
N GLY A 212 17.82 -19.94 15.27
CA GLY A 212 18.70 -19.44 14.21
C GLY A 212 17.96 -18.54 13.21
N PRO A 213 18.68 -18.00 12.21
CA PRO A 213 18.08 -17.18 11.18
C PRO A 213 17.14 -18.01 10.30
N THR A 214 16.01 -17.42 9.90
CA THR A 214 15.05 -17.97 8.94
C THR A 214 14.70 -16.93 7.90
N LEU A 215 14.37 -17.35 6.68
CA LEU A 215 13.93 -16.44 5.63
C LEU A 215 12.41 -16.30 5.64
N PHE A 216 11.94 -15.07 5.72
CA PHE A 216 10.54 -14.71 5.58
C PHE A 216 10.29 -14.26 4.13
N SER A 217 9.56 -15.07 3.36
CA SER A 217 9.35 -14.89 1.92
C SER A 217 7.92 -15.17 1.48
N LYS A 218 6.98 -15.30 2.43
CA LYS A 218 5.58 -15.56 2.13
C LYS A 218 4.68 -14.61 2.93
N ASP A 219 3.64 -14.08 2.27
CA ASP A 219 2.64 -13.23 2.90
C ASP A 219 1.92 -13.98 4.03
N GLU A 220 1.76 -13.34 5.22
CA GLU A 220 1.19 -13.99 6.41
C GLU A 220 -0.33 -13.91 6.52
N HIS A 221 -0.96 -12.91 5.89
CA HIS A 221 -2.41 -12.69 6.03
C HIS A 221 -3.28 -13.73 5.32
N PRO A 222 -2.95 -14.19 4.10
CA PRO A 222 -3.86 -15.03 3.34
C PRO A 222 -4.24 -16.32 4.07
N ARG A 223 -5.51 -16.71 3.93
CA ARG A 223 -6.14 -17.89 4.53
C ARG A 223 -6.77 -18.75 3.44
N PRO A 224 -5.99 -19.57 2.70
CA PRO A 224 -6.48 -20.34 1.55
C PRO A 224 -7.67 -21.25 1.84
N GLN A 225 -7.82 -21.66 3.11
CA GLN A 225 -8.93 -22.51 3.57
C GLN A 225 -10.21 -21.76 3.94
N THR A 226 -10.25 -20.45 3.69
CA THR A 226 -11.45 -19.62 3.96
C THR A 226 -12.62 -20.10 3.12
N THR A 227 -13.80 -20.21 3.75
CA THR A 227 -15.05 -20.60 3.09
C THR A 227 -16.17 -19.62 3.47
N ILE A 228 -17.21 -19.52 2.63
CA ILE A 228 -18.41 -18.72 2.94
C ILE A 228 -19.00 -19.13 4.29
N GLN A 229 -19.02 -20.43 4.62
CA GLN A 229 -19.54 -20.91 5.90
C GLN A 229 -18.70 -20.43 7.10
N SER A 230 -17.40 -20.26 6.92
CA SER A 230 -16.55 -19.69 7.98
C SER A 230 -16.73 -18.18 8.10
N LEU A 231 -16.82 -17.47 6.98
CA LEU A 231 -17.02 -16.02 6.93
C LEU A 231 -18.37 -15.60 7.50
N SER A 232 -19.45 -16.29 7.15
CA SER A 232 -20.81 -15.97 7.61
C SER A 232 -21.00 -16.01 9.12
N LYS A 233 -20.12 -16.74 9.85
CA LYS A 233 -20.13 -16.82 11.32
C LYS A 233 -19.44 -15.65 12.01
N LEU A 234 -18.67 -14.84 11.28
CA LEU A 234 -17.95 -13.73 11.87
C LEU A 234 -18.90 -12.58 12.22
N PRO A 235 -18.75 -11.96 13.40
CA PRO A 235 -19.54 -10.79 13.76
C PRO A 235 -19.13 -9.58 12.91
N SER A 236 -20.05 -8.67 12.68
CA SER A 236 -19.76 -7.34 12.15
C SER A 236 -18.91 -6.53 13.13
N VAL A 237 -17.93 -5.79 12.61
CA VAL A 237 -16.93 -5.10 13.44
C VAL A 237 -17.31 -3.67 13.76
N PHE A 238 -17.87 -2.93 12.80
CA PHE A 238 -18.08 -1.49 12.92
C PHE A 238 -19.53 -1.13 13.25
N ILE A 239 -20.49 -1.80 12.67
CA ILE A 239 -21.93 -1.62 12.97
C ILE A 239 -22.46 -2.93 13.53
N LYS A 240 -22.85 -2.90 14.80
CA LYS A 240 -23.33 -4.10 15.49
C LYS A 240 -24.59 -4.67 14.80
N ASP A 241 -24.65 -5.97 14.66
CA ASP A 241 -25.77 -6.79 14.18
C ASP A 241 -26.17 -6.56 12.71
N THR A 242 -26.07 -5.36 12.16
CA THR A 242 -26.49 -5.01 10.80
C THR A 242 -25.36 -4.68 9.84
N GLY A 243 -24.13 -4.52 10.34
CA GLY A 243 -22.96 -4.22 9.52
C GLY A 243 -22.56 -5.38 8.60
N VAL A 244 -21.95 -5.05 7.49
CA VAL A 244 -21.47 -6.02 6.49
C VAL A 244 -19.98 -6.27 6.57
N VAL A 245 -19.22 -5.36 7.21
CA VAL A 245 -17.76 -5.47 7.37
C VAL A 245 -17.41 -6.37 8.56
N THR A 246 -16.57 -7.38 8.30
CA THR A 246 -16.07 -8.31 9.30
C THR A 246 -14.57 -8.44 9.22
N ALA A 247 -13.95 -9.13 10.18
CA ALA A 247 -12.53 -9.45 10.14
C ALA A 247 -12.13 -10.36 8.96
N GLY A 248 -13.09 -11.02 8.31
CA GLY A 248 -12.84 -11.91 7.17
C GLY A 248 -13.02 -11.26 5.80
N ASN A 249 -13.60 -10.05 5.73
CA ASN A 249 -13.81 -9.30 4.50
C ASN A 249 -13.27 -7.86 4.57
N ALA A 250 -12.32 -7.64 5.46
CA ALA A 250 -11.55 -6.42 5.64
C ALA A 250 -10.05 -6.72 5.54
N SER A 251 -9.29 -5.81 4.94
CA SER A 251 -7.82 -5.91 4.85
C SER A 251 -7.19 -5.95 6.25
N GLY A 252 -6.23 -6.85 6.45
CA GLY A 252 -5.48 -6.95 7.70
C GLY A 252 -4.53 -5.77 7.89
N ILE A 253 -4.27 -5.43 9.16
CA ILE A 253 -3.20 -4.52 9.55
C ILE A 253 -1.87 -5.21 9.27
N SER A 254 -0.98 -4.59 8.49
CA SER A 254 0.17 -5.25 7.88
C SER A 254 1.47 -4.48 8.07
N ASP A 255 2.58 -5.22 8.07
CA ASP A 255 3.95 -4.70 8.03
C ASP A 255 4.58 -5.09 6.69
N GLY A 256 5.30 -4.16 6.05
CA GLY A 256 5.99 -4.46 4.80
C GLY A 256 6.42 -3.25 4.01
N ALA A 257 7.05 -3.51 2.88
CA ALA A 257 7.56 -2.47 1.99
C ALA A 257 7.55 -2.90 0.53
N GLY A 258 7.38 -1.92 -0.35
CA GLY A 258 7.59 -2.07 -1.78
C GLY A 258 8.48 -0.95 -2.33
N ALA A 259 9.26 -1.26 -3.35
CA ALA A 259 10.12 -0.29 -4.03
C ALA A 259 10.02 -0.47 -5.55
N ILE A 260 9.97 0.64 -6.26
CA ILE A 260 9.92 0.73 -7.70
C ILE A 260 11.02 1.71 -8.17
N ILE A 261 11.72 1.39 -9.23
CA ILE A 261 12.64 2.34 -9.87
C ILE A 261 11.99 2.85 -11.15
N VAL A 262 11.89 4.17 -11.24
CA VAL A 262 11.29 4.90 -12.36
C VAL A 262 12.39 5.61 -13.14
N ALA A 263 12.36 5.53 -14.47
CA ALA A 263 13.39 6.10 -15.32
C ALA A 263 12.81 6.89 -16.51
N SER A 264 13.53 7.90 -16.96
CA SER A 264 13.27 8.62 -18.21
C SER A 264 13.56 7.73 -19.41
N GLU A 265 12.97 8.05 -20.55
CA GLU A 265 13.25 7.38 -21.84
C GLU A 265 14.74 7.47 -22.22
N ASP A 266 15.35 8.63 -21.98
CA ASP A 266 16.76 8.85 -22.23
C ASP A 266 17.65 7.95 -21.37
N ALA A 267 17.33 7.80 -20.07
CA ALA A 267 18.05 6.90 -19.18
C ALA A 267 17.91 5.44 -19.61
N VAL A 268 16.70 5.01 -19.98
CA VAL A 268 16.45 3.65 -20.49
C VAL A 268 17.33 3.37 -21.72
N ASN A 269 17.35 4.29 -22.70
CA ASN A 269 18.13 4.17 -23.90
C ASN A 269 19.66 4.21 -23.63
N ASN A 270 20.12 5.20 -22.86
CA ASN A 270 21.56 5.42 -22.59
C ASN A 270 22.19 4.27 -21.80
N HIS A 271 21.44 3.65 -20.90
CA HIS A 271 21.91 2.51 -20.11
C HIS A 271 21.56 1.15 -20.73
N GLY A 272 20.76 1.12 -21.83
CA GLY A 272 20.31 -0.11 -22.48
C GLY A 272 19.52 -1.00 -21.52
N ILE A 273 18.52 -0.44 -20.87
CA ILE A 273 17.65 -1.11 -19.89
C ILE A 273 16.42 -1.67 -20.60
N ASP A 274 16.04 -2.90 -20.29
CA ASP A 274 14.75 -3.46 -20.70
C ASP A 274 13.71 -3.03 -19.65
N PRO A 275 12.78 -2.10 -19.94
CA PRO A 275 11.81 -1.64 -18.95
C PRO A 275 10.70 -2.68 -18.72
N LEU A 276 10.17 -2.73 -17.53
CA LEU A 276 9.03 -3.58 -17.17
C LEU A 276 7.71 -3.03 -17.75
N ALA A 277 7.54 -1.71 -17.72
CA ALA A 277 6.34 -1.05 -18.22
C ALA A 277 6.59 0.43 -18.50
N ARG A 278 5.80 1.01 -19.41
CA ARG A 278 5.71 2.46 -19.62
C ARG A 278 4.54 3.02 -18.82
N ILE A 279 4.76 4.11 -18.09
CA ILE A 279 3.71 4.82 -17.37
C ILE A 279 2.98 5.73 -18.35
N VAL A 280 1.72 5.43 -18.64
CA VAL A 280 0.93 6.17 -19.64
C VAL A 280 0.30 7.41 -19.02
N SER A 281 -0.40 7.24 -17.89
CA SER A 281 -1.16 8.30 -17.25
C SER A 281 -1.26 8.07 -15.74
N TYR A 282 -1.63 9.11 -15.04
CA TYR A 282 -2.01 9.06 -13.62
C TYR A 282 -3.05 10.14 -13.30
N SER A 283 -3.77 9.94 -12.20
CA SER A 283 -4.62 10.98 -11.66
C SER A 283 -4.76 10.88 -10.15
N VAL A 284 -5.15 11.97 -9.53
CA VAL A 284 -5.50 12.07 -8.11
C VAL A 284 -6.83 12.77 -8.02
N ALA A 285 -7.77 12.21 -7.26
CA ALA A 285 -9.09 12.77 -7.05
C ALA A 285 -9.45 12.79 -5.58
N GLY A 286 -10.02 13.91 -5.11
CA GLY A 286 -10.67 13.99 -3.81
C GLY A 286 -12.13 13.54 -3.91
N VAL A 287 -12.63 12.96 -2.81
CA VAL A 287 -14.02 12.53 -2.70
C VAL A 287 -14.56 12.89 -1.31
N GLU A 288 -15.86 12.74 -1.13
CA GLU A 288 -16.52 12.92 0.16
C GLU A 288 -15.93 11.95 1.20
N PRO A 289 -15.43 12.45 2.36
CA PRO A 289 -14.66 11.65 3.32
C PRO A 289 -15.40 10.45 3.87
N THR A 290 -16.70 10.56 4.16
CA THR A 290 -17.50 9.48 4.77
C THR A 290 -17.74 8.28 3.85
N ILE A 291 -17.39 8.42 2.57
CA ILE A 291 -17.40 7.35 1.54
C ILE A 291 -16.07 7.30 0.78
N MET A 292 -14.96 7.59 1.44
CA MET A 292 -13.65 7.75 0.81
C MET A 292 -13.24 6.57 -0.06
N GLY A 293 -13.73 5.36 0.23
CA GLY A 293 -13.43 4.14 -0.53
C GLY A 293 -13.90 4.14 -1.98
N ILE A 294 -14.75 5.13 -2.39
CA ILE A 294 -15.14 5.31 -3.81
C ILE A 294 -14.10 6.09 -4.61
N GLY A 295 -13.06 6.61 -3.98
CA GLY A 295 -12.00 7.41 -4.60
C GLY A 295 -11.38 6.81 -5.87
N PRO A 296 -11.19 5.48 -5.99
CA PRO A 296 -10.72 4.87 -7.24
C PRO A 296 -11.56 5.22 -8.47
N VAL A 297 -12.88 5.41 -8.32
CA VAL A 297 -13.77 5.69 -9.44
C VAL A 297 -13.43 6.98 -10.18
N PRO A 298 -13.46 8.17 -9.57
CA PRO A 298 -13.08 9.40 -10.26
C PRO A 298 -11.61 9.41 -10.68
N ALA A 299 -10.71 8.77 -9.91
CA ALA A 299 -9.30 8.69 -10.26
C ALA A 299 -9.08 7.85 -11.53
N ILE A 300 -9.68 6.67 -11.65
CA ILE A 300 -9.61 5.82 -12.85
C ILE A 300 -10.21 6.54 -14.06
N LYS A 301 -11.43 7.11 -13.94
CA LYS A 301 -12.08 7.85 -15.02
C LYS A 301 -11.19 8.99 -15.56
N GLU A 302 -10.59 9.76 -14.68
CA GLU A 302 -9.70 10.87 -15.08
C GLU A 302 -8.36 10.36 -15.66
N ALA A 303 -7.77 9.29 -15.13
CA ALA A 303 -6.55 8.71 -15.67
C ALA A 303 -6.76 8.16 -17.09
N LEU A 304 -7.86 7.46 -17.33
CA LEU A 304 -8.26 6.97 -18.65
C LEU A 304 -8.49 8.13 -19.64
N LYS A 305 -9.22 9.16 -19.20
CA LYS A 305 -9.45 10.36 -20.02
C LYS A 305 -8.13 11.02 -20.45
N ARG A 306 -7.17 11.19 -19.53
CA ARG A 306 -5.84 11.75 -19.83
C ARG A 306 -5.04 10.88 -20.79
N ALA A 307 -5.24 9.57 -20.74
CA ALA A 307 -4.62 8.61 -21.64
C ALA A 307 -5.33 8.52 -23.00
N ASN A 308 -6.50 9.13 -23.14
CA ASN A 308 -7.42 8.95 -24.29
C ASN A 308 -7.77 7.46 -24.50
N LEU A 309 -8.07 6.75 -23.41
CA LEU A 309 -8.45 5.34 -23.37
C LEU A 309 -9.84 5.18 -22.73
N ASN A 310 -10.50 4.09 -23.10
CA ASN A 310 -11.72 3.61 -22.45
C ASN A 310 -11.39 2.45 -21.50
N LEU A 311 -12.29 2.13 -20.60
CA LEU A 311 -12.12 0.98 -19.71
C LEU A 311 -12.04 -0.35 -20.47
N SER A 312 -12.72 -0.46 -21.62
CA SER A 312 -12.64 -1.62 -22.53
C SER A 312 -11.28 -1.85 -23.17
N ASP A 313 -10.41 -0.85 -23.19
CA ASP A 313 -9.05 -0.96 -23.73
C ASP A 313 -8.06 -1.52 -22.69
N ILE A 314 -8.52 -1.75 -21.46
CA ILE A 314 -7.69 -2.19 -20.33
C ILE A 314 -7.73 -3.71 -20.21
N GLY A 315 -6.57 -4.36 -20.27
CA GLY A 315 -6.45 -5.81 -20.17
C GLY A 315 -6.41 -6.34 -18.75
N LEU A 316 -5.92 -5.55 -17.78
CA LEU A 316 -5.87 -5.92 -16.35
C LEU A 316 -6.17 -4.68 -15.49
N VAL A 317 -6.89 -4.89 -14.40
CA VAL A 317 -7.24 -3.86 -13.42
C VAL A 317 -6.87 -4.33 -12.02
N GLU A 318 -6.18 -3.49 -11.28
CA GLU A 318 -5.88 -3.73 -9.86
C GLU A 318 -6.48 -2.59 -9.02
N VAL A 319 -7.41 -2.93 -8.14
CA VAL A 319 -8.04 -2.02 -7.19
C VAL A 319 -7.74 -2.51 -5.78
N ASN A 320 -7.23 -1.63 -4.93
CA ASN A 320 -6.96 -1.98 -3.54
C ASN A 320 -8.23 -2.48 -2.83
N GLU A 321 -8.13 -3.67 -2.24
CA GLU A 321 -9.19 -4.34 -1.50
C GLU A 321 -9.10 -3.98 -0.01
N ALA A 322 -9.34 -2.71 0.35
CA ALA A 322 -9.32 -2.31 1.75
C ALA A 322 -10.46 -2.96 2.55
N PHE A 323 -11.65 -3.04 1.94
CA PHE A 323 -12.85 -3.70 2.46
C PHE A 323 -13.64 -4.27 1.28
N ALA A 324 -14.17 -5.48 1.40
CA ALA A 324 -14.94 -6.08 0.31
C ALA A 324 -16.14 -5.20 -0.13
N PRO A 325 -16.93 -4.61 0.77
CA PRO A 325 -18.01 -3.70 0.35
C PRO A 325 -17.51 -2.46 -0.40
N GLN A 326 -16.33 -1.93 -0.03
CA GLN A 326 -15.70 -0.81 -0.73
C GLN A 326 -15.31 -1.21 -2.15
N TYR A 327 -14.62 -2.34 -2.33
CA TYR A 327 -14.26 -2.85 -3.66
C TYR A 327 -15.49 -3.08 -4.53
N LEU A 328 -16.50 -3.77 -4.01
CA LEU A 328 -17.75 -4.05 -4.72
C LEU A 328 -18.50 -2.79 -5.15
N SER A 329 -18.40 -1.71 -4.37
CA SER A 329 -18.95 -0.41 -4.74
C SER A 329 -18.20 0.21 -5.93
N VAL A 330 -16.87 0.10 -5.96
CA VAL A 330 -16.03 0.54 -7.09
C VAL A 330 -16.32 -0.31 -8.34
N GLU A 331 -16.39 -1.63 -8.18
CA GLU A 331 -16.73 -2.57 -9.24
C GLU A 331 -18.07 -2.21 -9.90
N LYS A 332 -19.09 -1.99 -9.06
CA LYS A 332 -20.44 -1.64 -9.52
C LYS A 332 -20.50 -0.30 -10.25
N GLU A 333 -19.82 0.72 -9.71
CA GLU A 333 -19.82 2.08 -10.26
C GLU A 333 -19.06 2.20 -11.58
N LEU A 334 -18.02 1.41 -11.77
CA LEU A 334 -17.21 1.39 -12.99
C LEU A 334 -17.67 0.31 -13.99
N GLY A 335 -18.45 -0.69 -13.56
CA GLY A 335 -18.77 -1.85 -14.37
C GLY A 335 -17.54 -2.72 -14.64
N LEU A 336 -16.69 -2.96 -13.63
CA LEU A 336 -15.45 -3.73 -13.78
C LEU A 336 -15.75 -5.19 -14.11
N ASP A 337 -14.98 -5.74 -15.04
CA ASP A 337 -14.98 -7.18 -15.33
C ASP A 337 -14.09 -7.91 -14.32
N ARG A 338 -14.69 -8.79 -13.52
CA ARG A 338 -13.96 -9.60 -12.54
C ARG A 338 -12.93 -10.54 -13.14
N SER A 339 -13.07 -10.92 -14.40
CA SER A 339 -12.13 -11.84 -15.05
C SER A 339 -10.75 -11.21 -15.25
N ILE A 340 -10.68 -9.87 -15.31
CA ILE A 340 -9.46 -9.10 -15.48
C ILE A 340 -9.14 -8.18 -14.30
N THR A 341 -9.97 -8.20 -13.24
CA THR A 341 -9.77 -7.34 -12.06
C THR A 341 -9.32 -8.16 -10.87
N ASN A 342 -8.23 -7.72 -10.21
CA ASN A 342 -7.62 -8.36 -9.02
C ASN A 342 -7.44 -9.88 -9.22
N THR A 343 -6.88 -10.26 -10.37
CA THR A 343 -6.81 -11.66 -10.82
C THR A 343 -5.98 -12.55 -9.89
N ASN A 344 -5.03 -11.99 -9.16
CA ASN A 344 -4.16 -12.69 -8.21
C ASN A 344 -4.64 -12.55 -6.74
N GLY A 345 -5.85 -12.04 -6.54
CA GLY A 345 -6.41 -11.83 -5.20
C GLY A 345 -5.77 -10.67 -4.43
N GLY A 346 -6.22 -10.50 -3.22
CA GLY A 346 -5.77 -9.46 -2.31
C GLY A 346 -5.30 -10.01 -0.97
N LYS A 347 -5.30 -9.15 0.06
CA LYS A 347 -4.82 -9.47 1.40
C LYS A 347 -5.92 -9.33 2.43
N TRP A 348 -6.75 -10.31 2.57
CA TRP A 348 -7.72 -10.38 3.67
C TRP A 348 -7.15 -11.06 4.90
#